data_e3cd57a21dd7365ae6e250b2e4acb590
#
_entry.id   e3cd57a21dd7365ae6e250b2e4acb590
#
_cell.length_a   1.000
_cell.length_b   1.000
_cell.length_c   1.000
_cell.angle_alpha   90.00
_cell.angle_beta   90.00
_cell.angle_gamma   90.00
#
_symmetry.space_group_name_H-M   'P 1'
#
loop_
_entity.id
_entity.type
_entity.pdbx_description
1 polymer ?
#
loop_
_entity_poly.entity_id
_entity_poly.type
_entity_poly.pdbx_seq_one_letter_code
_entity_poly.pdbx_strand_id
1 'polypeptide(L)'
;MDNELIKSCEAKAEAWLSSSVYDAATQTEVRKMLDNPDKTDLVESFYQNLEFGTGGLRGIMGVGTNRMNIYTVGAATQGLSNYLNKNFKDLKQIAVVVGHDCRNNSRLFAEVSANIFAANGIKVSLFDDMRPTPEMSFAIRQLGCQSGIILTASHNPKEYNGYKAYWDDGAQVLAPHDKGIIDEVNKVGAEDIKGLHTVLDTANPLIEIIGEEIDKLYLDKIKTISIDPEAIRRQKDMKIVYTPIHGTGM
;
A
#
# COMPACT_ATOMS: atom_id res chain seq x y z
N MET A 1 11.94 30.24 6.52
CA MET A 1 12.09 29.19 5.50
C MET A 1 13.00 29.73 4.40
N ASP A 2 13.81 28.85 3.78
CA ASP A 2 14.68 29.22 2.67
C ASP A 2 13.85 29.56 1.41
N ASN A 3 14.10 30.71 0.81
CA ASN A 3 13.36 31.17 -0.38
C ASN A 3 13.60 30.28 -1.62
N GLU A 4 14.75 29.63 -1.74
CA GLU A 4 15.03 28.69 -2.84
C GLU A 4 14.22 27.40 -2.69
N LEU A 5 14.10 26.91 -1.46
CA LEU A 5 13.28 25.75 -1.15
C LEU A 5 11.79 26.02 -1.47
N ILE A 6 11.27 27.16 -1.07
CA ILE A 6 9.87 27.55 -1.35
C ILE A 6 9.63 27.56 -2.86
N LYS A 7 10.49 28.22 -3.65
CA LYS A 7 10.37 28.28 -5.12
C LYS A 7 10.41 26.89 -5.76
N SER A 8 11.27 26.00 -5.26
CA SER A 8 11.34 24.61 -5.74
C SER A 8 10.03 23.85 -5.47
N CYS A 9 9.43 24.05 -4.28
CA CYS A 9 8.15 23.44 -3.94
C CYS A 9 6.99 24.03 -4.76
N GLU A 10 6.98 25.35 -4.99
CA GLU A 10 6.00 26.01 -5.85
C GLU A 10 6.06 25.45 -7.27
N ALA A 11 7.25 25.30 -7.86
CA ALA A 11 7.41 24.74 -9.19
C ALA A 11 6.88 23.28 -9.30
N LYS A 12 7.11 22.44 -8.28
CA LYS A 12 6.54 21.07 -8.24
C LYS A 12 5.01 21.11 -8.13
N ALA A 13 4.47 21.97 -7.30
CA ALA A 13 3.04 22.14 -7.13
C ALA A 13 2.36 22.66 -8.41
N GLU A 14 2.97 23.62 -9.10
CA GLU A 14 2.50 24.12 -10.40
C GLU A 14 2.52 23.03 -11.48
N ALA A 15 3.53 22.14 -11.49
CA ALA A 15 3.56 20.98 -12.36
C ALA A 15 2.37 20.04 -12.11
N TRP A 16 1.94 19.87 -10.85
CA TRP A 16 0.72 19.11 -10.53
C TRP A 16 -0.55 19.79 -11.06
N LEU A 17 -0.63 21.12 -11.03
CA LEU A 17 -1.77 21.85 -11.58
C LEU A 17 -1.86 21.79 -13.11
N SER A 18 -0.73 21.66 -13.78
CA SER A 18 -0.67 21.63 -15.25
C SER A 18 -0.85 20.25 -15.86
N SER A 19 -0.74 19.17 -15.07
CA SER A 19 -0.90 17.81 -15.55
C SER A 19 -2.34 17.31 -15.38
N SER A 20 -2.89 16.69 -16.42
CA SER A 20 -4.22 16.07 -16.41
C SER A 20 -4.30 14.75 -15.63
N VAL A 21 -3.17 14.23 -15.15
CA VAL A 21 -3.12 13.04 -14.32
C VAL A 21 -3.76 13.27 -12.95
N TYR A 22 -3.62 14.49 -12.43
CA TYR A 22 -4.14 14.84 -11.11
C TYR A 22 -5.59 15.30 -11.21
N ASP A 23 -6.46 14.70 -10.39
CA ASP A 23 -7.89 15.01 -10.37
C ASP A 23 -8.17 16.44 -9.87
N ALA A 24 -9.39 16.92 -10.15
CA ALA A 24 -9.80 18.30 -9.84
C ALA A 24 -9.78 18.60 -8.33
N ALA A 25 -10.06 17.61 -7.47
CA ALA A 25 -10.01 17.79 -6.02
C ALA A 25 -8.56 17.97 -5.55
N THR A 26 -7.65 17.12 -6.04
CA THR A 26 -6.20 17.24 -5.79
C THR A 26 -5.67 18.61 -6.27
N GLN A 27 -6.00 19.04 -7.49
CA GLN A 27 -5.59 20.34 -8.01
C GLN A 27 -6.15 21.51 -7.19
N THR A 28 -7.36 21.36 -6.65
CA THR A 28 -7.95 22.38 -5.78
C THR A 28 -7.15 22.54 -4.47
N GLU A 29 -6.74 21.43 -3.86
CA GLU A 29 -5.92 21.47 -2.64
C GLU A 29 -4.52 22.04 -2.91
N VAL A 30 -3.89 21.65 -4.03
CA VAL A 30 -2.60 22.24 -4.45
C VAL A 30 -2.71 23.76 -4.62
N ARG A 31 -3.78 24.24 -5.26
CA ARG A 31 -4.01 25.70 -5.44
C ARG A 31 -4.16 26.41 -4.12
N LYS A 32 -4.90 25.83 -3.15
CA LYS A 32 -5.02 26.41 -1.81
C LYS A 32 -3.66 26.55 -1.10
N MET A 33 -2.78 25.54 -1.24
CA MET A 33 -1.43 25.61 -0.67
C MET A 33 -0.58 26.72 -1.34
N LEU A 34 -0.70 26.87 -2.68
CA LEU A 34 0.01 27.89 -3.44
C LEU A 34 -0.48 29.31 -3.09
N ASP A 35 -1.79 29.50 -2.89
CA ASP A 35 -2.40 30.78 -2.57
C ASP A 35 -2.22 31.19 -1.10
N ASN A 36 -1.87 30.24 -0.21
CA ASN A 36 -1.65 30.51 1.20
C ASN A 36 -0.36 31.32 1.44
N PRO A 37 -0.42 32.48 2.11
CA PRO A 37 0.79 33.22 2.50
C PRO A 37 1.74 32.40 3.39
N ASP A 38 1.22 31.54 4.26
CA ASP A 38 2.00 30.58 5.02
C ASP A 38 2.31 29.36 4.14
N LYS A 39 3.56 29.26 3.72
CA LYS A 39 4.06 28.20 2.82
C LYS A 39 4.46 26.92 3.57
N THR A 40 4.22 26.79 4.85
CA THR A 40 4.64 25.64 5.66
C THR A 40 4.07 24.33 5.09
N ASP A 41 2.76 24.28 4.85
CA ASP A 41 2.09 23.08 4.33
C ASP A 41 2.53 22.74 2.89
N LEU A 42 2.71 23.76 2.04
CA LEU A 42 3.26 23.58 0.70
C LEU A 42 4.65 22.96 0.74
N VAL A 43 5.55 23.49 1.58
CA VAL A 43 6.91 23.00 1.70
C VAL A 43 6.90 21.57 2.23
N GLU A 44 6.19 21.30 3.32
CA GLU A 44 6.11 19.92 3.86
C GLU A 44 5.56 18.91 2.87
N SER A 45 4.68 19.33 1.97
CA SER A 45 4.04 18.46 0.98
C SER A 45 4.91 18.22 -0.26
N PHE A 46 5.83 19.13 -0.61
CA PHE A 46 6.56 19.08 -1.89
C PHE A 46 8.09 19.17 -1.78
N TYR A 47 8.70 19.33 -0.56
CA TYR A 47 10.15 19.51 -0.44
C TYR A 47 10.97 18.30 -0.94
N GLN A 48 10.40 17.12 -0.88
CA GLN A 48 10.99 15.87 -1.36
C GLN A 48 9.93 14.93 -1.94
N ASN A 49 10.36 13.82 -2.48
CA ASN A 49 9.47 12.71 -2.80
C ASN A 49 9.38 11.77 -1.59
N LEU A 50 8.23 11.14 -1.40
CA LEU A 50 8.07 10.11 -0.38
C LEU A 50 8.96 8.92 -0.74
N GLU A 51 9.91 8.61 0.13
CA GLU A 51 10.88 7.56 -0.13
C GLU A 51 10.26 6.16 0.03
N PHE A 52 10.52 5.31 -0.96
CA PHE A 52 10.34 3.88 -0.80
C PHE A 52 11.56 3.33 -0.06
N GLY A 53 11.42 3.09 1.25
CA GLY A 53 12.48 2.51 2.09
C GLY A 53 12.48 0.99 2.06
N THR A 54 13.33 0.36 2.88
CA THR A 54 13.35 -1.10 3.05
C THR A 54 11.97 -1.59 3.43
N GLY A 55 11.34 -2.32 2.50
CA GLY A 55 10.03 -2.94 2.68
C GLY A 55 8.81 -2.03 2.48
N GLY A 56 8.94 -0.79 1.97
CA GLY A 56 7.78 0.00 1.57
C GLY A 56 7.83 1.51 1.83
N LEU A 57 6.66 2.15 1.80
CA LEU A 57 6.44 3.57 2.05
C LEU A 57 5.77 3.79 3.41
N ARG A 58 5.98 4.97 4.00
CA ARG A 58 5.19 5.47 5.13
C ARG A 58 5.19 6.99 5.15
N GLY A 59 4.04 7.60 5.35
CA GLY A 59 3.92 9.05 5.43
C GLY A 59 2.56 9.53 5.93
N ILE A 60 2.46 10.82 6.16
CA ILE A 60 1.19 11.50 6.41
C ILE A 60 0.37 11.47 5.12
N MET A 61 -0.92 11.19 5.24
CA MET A 61 -1.83 11.25 4.09
C MET A 61 -2.11 12.69 3.68
N GLY A 62 -2.17 12.94 2.39
CA GLY A 62 -2.46 14.26 1.84
C GLY A 62 -1.97 14.43 0.41
N VAL A 63 -2.12 15.64 -0.10
CA VAL A 63 -1.69 16.03 -1.44
C VAL A 63 -0.21 16.42 -1.43
N GLY A 64 0.53 16.00 -2.45
CA GLY A 64 1.95 16.33 -2.62
C GLY A 64 2.85 15.10 -2.77
N THR A 65 4.07 15.36 -3.22
CA THR A 65 5.06 14.29 -3.50
C THR A 65 5.61 13.64 -2.24
N ASN A 66 5.55 14.33 -1.10
CA ASN A 66 6.00 13.83 0.23
C ASN A 66 4.82 13.38 1.10
N ARG A 67 3.70 13.01 0.50
CA ARG A 67 2.48 12.56 1.19
C ARG A 67 2.02 11.19 0.66
N MET A 68 1.32 10.43 1.52
CA MET A 68 0.60 9.23 1.08
C MET A 68 -0.69 9.63 0.38
N ASN A 69 -0.79 9.32 -0.89
CA ASN A 69 -1.96 9.54 -1.74
C ASN A 69 -2.00 8.51 -2.88
N ILE A 70 -3.03 8.54 -3.71
CA ILE A 70 -3.20 7.58 -4.81
C ILE A 70 -2.06 7.64 -5.83
N TYR A 71 -1.41 8.79 -6.00
CA TYR A 71 -0.32 8.97 -6.97
C TYR A 71 1.00 8.40 -6.44
N THR A 72 1.34 8.65 -5.17
CA THR A 72 2.57 8.10 -4.56
C THR A 72 2.46 6.59 -4.33
N VAL A 73 1.29 6.11 -3.90
CA VAL A 73 0.96 4.67 -3.84
C VAL A 73 0.96 4.06 -5.25
N GLY A 74 0.42 4.79 -6.22
CA GLY A 74 0.40 4.37 -7.63
C GLY A 74 1.81 4.21 -8.20
N ALA A 75 2.68 5.19 -7.99
CA ALA A 75 4.08 5.12 -8.43
C ALA A 75 4.83 3.94 -7.80
N ALA A 76 4.63 3.71 -6.49
CA ALA A 76 5.19 2.55 -5.80
C ALA A 76 4.71 1.22 -6.38
N THR A 77 3.40 1.11 -6.66
CA THR A 77 2.79 -0.09 -7.22
C THR A 77 3.24 -0.32 -8.67
N GLN A 78 3.35 0.74 -9.46
CA GLN A 78 3.89 0.64 -10.83
C GLN A 78 5.35 0.20 -10.82
N GLY A 79 6.19 0.78 -9.96
CA GLY A 79 7.60 0.39 -9.82
C GLY A 79 7.75 -1.06 -9.36
N LEU A 80 6.95 -1.51 -8.37
CA LEU A 80 6.92 -2.91 -7.95
C LEU A 80 6.46 -3.82 -9.10
N SER A 81 5.43 -3.43 -9.87
CA SER A 81 4.97 -4.18 -11.05
C SER A 81 6.07 -4.34 -12.09
N ASN A 82 6.81 -3.25 -12.37
CA ASN A 82 7.94 -3.27 -13.30
C ASN A 82 9.04 -4.24 -12.84
N TYR A 83 9.35 -4.20 -11.54
CA TYR A 83 10.35 -5.09 -10.94
C TYR A 83 9.92 -6.55 -10.98
N LEU A 84 8.67 -6.87 -10.64
CA LEU A 84 8.11 -8.21 -10.70
C LEU A 84 8.16 -8.78 -12.13
N ASN A 85 7.72 -7.99 -13.13
CA ASN A 85 7.73 -8.39 -14.52
C ASN A 85 9.14 -8.66 -15.06
N LYS A 86 10.17 -8.02 -14.53
CA LYS A 86 11.58 -8.29 -14.87
C LYS A 86 12.11 -9.57 -14.22
N ASN A 87 11.79 -9.78 -12.94
CA ASN A 87 12.34 -10.90 -12.18
C ASN A 87 11.63 -12.22 -12.46
N PHE A 88 10.34 -12.19 -12.79
CA PHE A 88 9.51 -13.37 -13.03
C PHE A 88 9.05 -13.50 -14.49
N LYS A 89 9.84 -12.96 -15.44
CA LYS A 89 9.54 -12.94 -16.89
C LYS A 89 9.25 -14.30 -17.51
N ASP A 90 9.75 -15.38 -16.91
CA ASP A 90 9.59 -16.75 -17.40
C ASP A 90 8.30 -17.42 -16.88
N LEU A 91 7.59 -16.80 -15.96
CA LEU A 91 6.29 -17.27 -15.49
C LEU A 91 5.18 -16.88 -16.48
N LYS A 92 4.26 -17.82 -16.71
CA LYS A 92 3.07 -17.54 -17.53
C LYS A 92 2.17 -16.46 -16.92
N GLN A 93 2.07 -16.44 -15.59
CA GLN A 93 1.25 -15.50 -14.83
C GLN A 93 1.96 -15.19 -13.52
N ILE A 94 2.23 -13.91 -13.30
CA ILE A 94 2.67 -13.39 -12.01
C ILE A 94 1.42 -13.07 -11.18
N ALA A 95 1.45 -13.39 -9.89
CA ALA A 95 0.35 -13.14 -8.98
C ALA A 95 0.81 -12.42 -7.71
N VAL A 96 -0.06 -11.59 -7.15
CA VAL A 96 0.17 -10.85 -5.91
C VAL A 96 -1.04 -10.93 -4.99
N VAL A 97 -0.81 -10.80 -3.68
CA VAL A 97 -1.87 -10.60 -2.69
C VAL A 97 -1.92 -9.12 -2.31
N VAL A 98 -3.12 -8.56 -2.19
CA VAL A 98 -3.33 -7.19 -1.73
C VAL A 98 -4.28 -7.19 -0.54
N GLY A 99 -3.89 -6.51 0.52
CA GLY A 99 -4.71 -6.36 1.71
C GLY A 99 -4.57 -4.97 2.35
N HIS A 100 -5.40 -4.72 3.35
CA HIS A 100 -5.42 -3.45 4.05
C HIS A 100 -5.86 -3.62 5.50
N ASP A 101 -5.58 -2.61 6.32
CA ASP A 101 -6.08 -2.47 7.68
C ASP A 101 -7.26 -1.48 7.78
N CYS A 102 -7.64 -1.14 9.00
CA CYS A 102 -8.78 -0.25 9.29
C CYS A 102 -8.46 1.26 9.15
N ARG A 103 -7.26 1.64 8.71
CA ARG A 103 -6.87 3.06 8.60
C ARG A 103 -7.63 3.76 7.51
N ASN A 104 -7.77 5.09 7.68
CA ASN A 104 -8.31 5.96 6.64
C ASN A 104 -7.57 5.72 5.31
N ASN A 105 -8.32 5.63 4.22
CA ASN A 105 -7.83 5.40 2.86
C ASN A 105 -7.08 4.07 2.61
N SER A 106 -6.90 3.16 3.61
CA SER A 106 -6.21 1.89 3.37
C SER A 106 -6.93 1.06 2.31
N ARG A 107 -8.27 0.96 2.37
CA ARG A 107 -9.07 0.29 1.34
C ARG A 107 -8.92 0.94 -0.03
N LEU A 108 -9.06 2.26 -0.12
CA LEU A 108 -8.88 3.00 -1.38
C LEU A 108 -7.51 2.72 -2.00
N PHE A 109 -6.45 2.78 -1.20
CA PHE A 109 -5.09 2.52 -1.68
C PHE A 109 -4.90 1.06 -2.12
N ALA A 110 -5.55 0.10 -1.46
CA ALA A 110 -5.55 -1.31 -1.86
C ALA A 110 -6.25 -1.49 -3.23
N GLU A 111 -7.42 -0.89 -3.42
CA GLU A 111 -8.19 -0.95 -4.67
C GLU A 111 -7.43 -0.31 -5.84
N VAL A 112 -6.84 0.86 -5.63
CA VAL A 112 -5.97 1.53 -6.63
C VAL A 112 -4.78 0.65 -6.99
N SER A 113 -4.12 0.06 -5.99
CA SER A 113 -2.99 -0.86 -6.23
C SER A 113 -3.41 -2.10 -7.01
N ALA A 114 -4.58 -2.67 -6.71
CA ALA A 114 -5.13 -3.82 -7.44
C ALA A 114 -5.35 -3.50 -8.93
N ASN A 115 -5.94 -2.34 -9.22
CA ASN A 115 -6.12 -1.88 -10.60
C ASN A 115 -4.78 -1.73 -11.34
N ILE A 116 -3.76 -1.17 -10.69
CA ILE A 116 -2.43 -0.96 -11.28
C ILE A 116 -1.73 -2.29 -11.56
N PHE A 117 -1.73 -3.23 -10.60
CA PHE A 117 -1.17 -4.57 -10.84
C PHE A 117 -1.85 -5.26 -12.01
N ALA A 118 -3.19 -5.25 -12.05
CA ALA A 118 -3.96 -5.84 -13.14
C ALA A 118 -3.67 -5.19 -14.50
N ALA A 119 -3.55 -3.85 -14.55
CA ALA A 119 -3.17 -3.11 -15.75
C ALA A 119 -1.74 -3.42 -16.25
N ASN A 120 -0.89 -3.99 -15.38
CA ASN A 120 0.45 -4.47 -15.72
C ASN A 120 0.48 -6.00 -16.00
N GLY A 121 -0.69 -6.65 -16.16
CA GLY A 121 -0.81 -8.07 -16.46
C GLY A 121 -0.58 -9.00 -15.28
N ILE A 122 -0.57 -8.50 -14.06
CA ILE A 122 -0.34 -9.26 -12.83
C ILE A 122 -1.69 -9.67 -12.23
N LYS A 123 -1.87 -10.96 -11.92
CA LYS A 123 -3.06 -11.44 -11.22
C LYS A 123 -3.05 -10.94 -9.77
N VAL A 124 -4.20 -10.49 -9.30
CA VAL A 124 -4.38 -9.93 -7.96
C VAL A 124 -5.37 -10.75 -7.18
N SER A 125 -4.97 -11.23 -6.01
CA SER A 125 -5.87 -11.74 -4.98
C SER A 125 -6.07 -10.63 -3.95
N LEU A 126 -7.20 -9.93 -4.02
CA LEU A 126 -7.55 -8.80 -3.15
C LEU A 126 -8.46 -9.28 -2.02
N PHE A 127 -8.06 -9.07 -0.79
CA PHE A 127 -8.94 -9.33 0.34
C PHE A 127 -10.20 -8.46 0.30
N ASP A 128 -11.35 -9.06 0.56
CA ASP A 128 -12.68 -8.43 0.56
C ASP A 128 -12.83 -7.38 1.66
N ASP A 129 -12.12 -7.57 2.78
CA ASP A 129 -12.11 -6.67 3.93
C ASP A 129 -10.72 -6.67 4.59
N MET A 130 -10.56 -5.93 5.68
CA MET A 130 -9.29 -5.85 6.41
C MET A 130 -8.83 -7.20 6.94
N ARG A 131 -7.51 -7.46 6.84
CA ARG A 131 -6.87 -8.64 7.40
C ARG A 131 -5.57 -8.28 8.11
N PRO A 132 -5.17 -9.06 9.13
CA PRO A 132 -3.94 -8.79 9.85
C PRO A 132 -2.70 -9.11 9.00
N THR A 133 -1.62 -8.38 9.26
CA THR A 133 -0.33 -8.55 8.54
C THR A 133 0.17 -10.01 8.48
N PRO A 134 0.07 -10.84 9.55
CA PRO A 134 0.52 -12.24 9.46
C PRO A 134 -0.28 -13.07 8.45
N GLU A 135 -1.55 -12.78 8.27
CA GLU A 135 -2.40 -13.46 7.29
C GLU A 135 -2.00 -13.12 5.85
N MET A 136 -1.57 -11.88 5.60
CA MET A 136 -0.97 -11.50 4.31
C MET A 136 0.24 -12.37 3.97
N SER A 137 1.19 -12.53 4.91
CA SER A 137 2.35 -13.40 4.74
C SER A 137 1.95 -14.85 4.48
N PHE A 138 0.92 -15.33 5.16
CA PHE A 138 0.38 -16.68 4.94
C PHE A 138 -0.24 -16.81 3.55
N ALA A 139 -1.09 -15.85 3.14
CA ALA A 139 -1.80 -15.89 1.87
C ALA A 139 -0.84 -15.89 0.67
N ILE A 140 0.25 -15.10 0.69
CA ILE A 140 1.27 -15.07 -0.36
C ILE A 140 1.81 -16.48 -0.61
N ARG A 141 2.22 -17.18 0.45
CA ARG A 141 2.75 -18.56 0.36
C ARG A 141 1.68 -19.58 0.01
N GLN A 142 0.49 -19.45 0.59
CA GLN A 142 -0.63 -20.37 0.38
C GLN A 142 -1.12 -20.35 -1.07
N LEU A 143 -1.14 -19.18 -1.69
CA LEU A 143 -1.58 -18.98 -3.07
C LEU A 143 -0.44 -19.06 -4.10
N GLY A 144 0.82 -19.22 -3.65
CA GLY A 144 1.98 -19.27 -4.53
C GLY A 144 2.23 -17.96 -5.27
N CYS A 145 1.91 -16.83 -4.64
CA CYS A 145 2.11 -15.51 -5.21
C CYS A 145 3.59 -15.09 -5.15
N GLN A 146 4.03 -14.29 -6.10
CA GLN A 146 5.40 -13.79 -6.18
C GLN A 146 5.64 -12.59 -5.28
N SER A 147 4.58 -11.92 -4.85
CA SER A 147 4.67 -10.76 -3.97
C SER A 147 3.33 -10.53 -3.28
N GLY A 148 3.30 -9.58 -2.37
CA GLY A 148 2.08 -9.04 -1.79
C GLY A 148 2.30 -7.69 -1.16
N ILE A 149 1.24 -6.96 -0.95
CA ILE A 149 1.26 -5.67 -0.28
C ILE A 149 0.18 -5.56 0.77
N ILE A 150 0.46 -4.82 1.84
CA ILE A 150 -0.57 -4.42 2.80
C ILE A 150 -0.51 -2.92 3.07
N LEU A 151 -1.66 -2.27 2.96
CA LEU A 151 -1.83 -0.85 3.24
C LEU A 151 -2.07 -0.66 4.74
N THR A 152 -1.00 -0.27 5.44
CA THR A 152 -1.00 -0.11 6.90
C THR A 152 0.16 0.76 7.37
N ALA A 153 -0.06 1.55 8.41
CA ALA A 153 1.00 2.22 9.15
C ALA A 153 1.12 1.71 10.61
N SER A 154 0.65 0.48 10.87
CA SER A 154 0.78 -0.19 12.16
C SER A 154 0.15 0.63 13.31
N HIS A 155 0.99 1.18 14.20
CA HIS A 155 0.60 1.96 15.39
C HIS A 155 0.87 3.47 15.26
N ASN A 156 1.25 3.96 14.08
CA ASN A 156 1.43 5.39 13.85
C ASN A 156 0.10 6.16 14.06
N PRO A 157 0.14 7.47 14.32
CA PRO A 157 -1.05 8.30 14.39
C PRO A 157 -1.97 8.14 13.18
N LYS A 158 -3.25 8.48 13.34
CA LYS A 158 -4.31 8.24 12.33
C LYS A 158 -4.10 8.96 11.00
N GLU A 159 -3.29 10.04 11.02
CA GLU A 159 -2.92 10.84 9.85
C GLU A 159 -1.96 10.10 8.92
N TYR A 160 -1.28 9.06 9.43
CA TYR A 160 -0.34 8.26 8.67
C TYR A 160 -1.02 7.08 7.97
N ASN A 161 -0.48 6.73 6.80
CA ASN A 161 -0.67 5.43 6.19
C ASN A 161 0.68 4.91 5.69
N GLY A 162 0.69 3.67 5.20
CA GLY A 162 1.89 3.02 4.69
C GLY A 162 1.56 1.94 3.67
N TYR A 163 2.56 1.55 2.95
CA TYR A 163 2.55 0.53 1.92
C TYR A 163 3.69 -0.44 2.23
N LYS A 164 3.40 -1.62 2.74
CA LYS A 164 4.40 -2.65 3.02
C LYS A 164 4.41 -3.66 1.89
N ALA A 165 5.59 -3.93 1.33
CA ALA A 165 5.80 -4.92 0.30
C ALA A 165 6.41 -6.21 0.86
N TYR A 166 5.95 -7.34 0.36
CA TYR A 166 6.37 -8.69 0.71
C TYR A 166 6.87 -9.42 -0.53
N TRP A 167 7.77 -10.38 -0.34
CA TRP A 167 8.29 -11.22 -1.40
C TRP A 167 7.60 -12.60 -1.40
N ASP A 168 8.01 -13.50 -2.29
CA ASP A 168 7.40 -14.82 -2.52
C ASP A 168 7.51 -15.78 -1.33
N ASP A 169 8.46 -15.55 -0.44
CA ASP A 169 8.60 -16.28 0.82
C ASP A 169 7.62 -15.81 1.92
N GLY A 170 6.84 -14.77 1.66
CA GLY A 170 5.93 -14.15 2.61
C GLY A 170 6.62 -13.24 3.65
N ALA A 171 7.92 -13.01 3.53
CA ALA A 171 8.63 -12.03 4.35
C ALA A 171 8.54 -10.62 3.73
N GLN A 172 8.67 -9.61 4.58
CA GLN A 172 8.79 -8.24 4.10
C GLN A 172 10.05 -8.12 3.22
N VAL A 173 9.93 -7.38 2.10
CA VAL A 173 11.02 -7.24 1.13
C VAL A 173 12.31 -6.76 1.80
N LEU A 174 13.41 -7.45 1.48
CA LEU A 174 14.77 -7.15 1.93
C LEU A 174 15.73 -7.12 0.73
N ALA A 175 17.00 -6.78 0.99
CA ALA A 175 18.05 -6.82 -0.03
C ALA A 175 18.17 -8.23 -0.67
N PRO A 176 18.35 -8.33 -1.98
CA PRO A 176 18.61 -7.26 -2.95
C PRO A 176 17.33 -6.63 -3.56
N HIS A 177 16.15 -7.17 -3.25
CA HIS A 177 14.88 -6.82 -3.90
C HIS A 177 14.41 -5.41 -3.55
N ASP A 178 14.62 -4.96 -2.31
CA ASP A 178 14.29 -3.59 -1.86
C ASP A 178 14.92 -2.53 -2.76
N LYS A 179 16.23 -2.65 -3.00
CA LYS A 179 16.95 -1.72 -3.87
C LYS A 179 16.44 -1.77 -5.31
N GLY A 180 16.20 -2.97 -5.83
CA GLY A 180 15.69 -3.13 -7.19
C GLY A 180 14.29 -2.52 -7.37
N ILE A 181 13.42 -2.62 -6.36
CA ILE A 181 12.11 -1.99 -6.37
C ILE A 181 12.25 -0.47 -6.29
N ILE A 182 13.09 0.05 -5.39
CA ILE A 182 13.38 1.49 -5.25
C ILE A 182 13.86 2.07 -6.60
N ASP A 183 14.79 1.39 -7.27
CA ASP A 183 15.32 1.80 -8.56
C ASP A 183 14.23 1.87 -9.65
N GLU A 184 13.23 0.98 -9.62
CA GLU A 184 12.10 1.04 -10.55
C GLU A 184 11.09 2.12 -10.16
N VAL A 185 10.77 2.28 -8.87
CA VAL A 185 9.87 3.33 -8.37
C VAL A 185 10.38 4.73 -8.74
N ASN A 186 11.68 4.97 -8.59
CA ASN A 186 12.31 6.26 -8.90
C ASN A 186 12.29 6.64 -10.40
N LYS A 187 11.96 5.68 -11.29
CA LYS A 187 11.81 5.92 -12.74
C LYS A 187 10.37 6.25 -13.14
N VAL A 188 9.40 6.06 -12.25
CA VAL A 188 7.99 6.22 -12.58
C VAL A 188 7.59 7.69 -12.51
N GLY A 189 7.19 8.25 -13.64
CA GLY A 189 6.43 9.51 -13.70
C GLY A 189 4.94 9.26 -13.44
N ALA A 190 4.21 10.31 -13.10
CA ALA A 190 2.77 10.17 -12.84
C ALA A 190 2.00 9.68 -14.08
N GLU A 191 2.44 10.07 -15.27
CA GLU A 191 1.88 9.65 -16.56
C GLU A 191 2.17 8.18 -16.91
N ASP A 192 3.16 7.56 -16.26
CA ASP A 192 3.55 6.18 -16.51
C ASP A 192 2.73 5.17 -15.70
N ILE A 193 1.89 5.64 -14.78
CA ILE A 193 1.10 4.78 -13.90
C ILE A 193 -0.10 4.23 -14.67
N LYS A 194 -0.03 2.95 -15.04
CA LYS A 194 -1.10 2.27 -15.75
C LYS A 194 -2.25 1.93 -14.80
N GLY A 195 -3.49 2.15 -15.25
CA GLY A 195 -4.67 1.75 -14.47
C GLY A 195 -4.86 2.52 -13.17
N LEU A 196 -4.37 3.75 -13.09
CA LEU A 196 -4.59 4.63 -11.94
C LEU A 196 -6.07 5.05 -11.85
N HIS A 197 -6.87 4.22 -11.20
CA HIS A 197 -8.31 4.45 -10.97
C HIS A 197 -8.60 4.46 -9.48
N THR A 198 -9.59 5.25 -9.08
CA THR A 198 -10.07 5.30 -7.70
C THR A 198 -11.19 4.29 -7.43
N VAL A 199 -11.79 3.74 -8.48
CA VAL A 199 -12.84 2.73 -8.40
C VAL A 199 -12.28 1.38 -8.82
N LEU A 200 -12.51 0.36 -7.99
CA LEU A 200 -12.06 -1.01 -8.26
C LEU A 200 -12.83 -1.58 -9.47
N ASP A 201 -12.09 -2.07 -10.46
CA ASP A 201 -12.67 -2.80 -11.61
C ASP A 201 -12.82 -4.28 -11.27
N THR A 202 -13.94 -4.64 -10.64
CA THR A 202 -14.25 -6.03 -10.29
C THR A 202 -14.63 -6.90 -11.51
N ALA A 203 -14.82 -6.32 -12.69
CA ALA A 203 -15.05 -7.07 -13.92
C ALA A 203 -13.72 -7.51 -14.58
N ASN A 204 -12.59 -7.01 -14.12
CA ASN A 204 -11.28 -7.40 -14.63
C ASN A 204 -10.94 -8.86 -14.22
N PRO A 205 -10.73 -9.79 -15.16
CA PRO A 205 -10.48 -11.19 -14.86
C PRO A 205 -9.16 -11.45 -14.12
N LEU A 206 -8.29 -10.44 -14.04
CA LEU A 206 -7.05 -10.50 -13.28
C LEU A 206 -7.23 -10.13 -11.81
N ILE A 207 -8.42 -9.65 -11.39
CA ILE A 207 -8.71 -9.30 -10.00
C ILE A 207 -9.68 -10.32 -9.43
N GLU A 208 -9.20 -11.09 -8.45
CA GLU A 208 -9.98 -12.07 -7.70
C GLU A 208 -10.16 -11.57 -6.26
N ILE A 209 -11.40 -11.52 -5.80
CA ILE A 209 -11.69 -11.18 -4.41
C ILE A 209 -11.57 -12.46 -3.57
N ILE A 210 -10.77 -12.40 -2.50
CA ILE A 210 -10.53 -13.50 -1.56
C ILE A 210 -10.98 -13.09 -0.15
N GLY A 211 -11.25 -14.07 0.72
CA GLY A 211 -11.72 -13.79 2.09
C GLY A 211 -11.81 -15.06 2.92
N GLU A 212 -13.03 -15.48 3.29
CA GLU A 212 -13.31 -16.53 4.27
C GLU A 212 -12.56 -17.86 4.01
N GLU A 213 -12.34 -18.25 2.76
CA GLU A 213 -11.59 -19.46 2.43
C GLU A 213 -10.13 -19.38 2.87
N ILE A 214 -9.50 -18.20 2.77
CA ILE A 214 -8.14 -17.97 3.25
C ILE A 214 -8.13 -17.84 4.77
N ASP A 215 -9.08 -17.12 5.35
CA ASP A 215 -9.25 -16.99 6.80
C ASP A 215 -9.30 -18.37 7.46
N LYS A 216 -10.10 -19.29 6.90
CA LYS A 216 -10.23 -20.65 7.40
C LYS A 216 -8.89 -21.41 7.39
N LEU A 217 -8.18 -21.36 6.26
CA LEU A 217 -6.88 -22.01 6.13
C LEU A 217 -5.85 -21.43 7.11
N TYR A 218 -5.85 -20.12 7.26
CA TYR A 218 -4.98 -19.42 8.20
C TYR A 218 -5.29 -19.81 9.65
N LEU A 219 -6.55 -19.75 10.05
CA LEU A 219 -6.99 -20.12 11.42
C LEU A 219 -6.72 -21.59 11.73
N ASP A 220 -6.93 -22.49 10.76
CA ASP A 220 -6.63 -23.90 10.94
C ASP A 220 -5.11 -24.11 11.12
N LYS A 221 -4.29 -23.35 10.41
CA LYS A 221 -2.82 -23.36 10.62
C LYS A 221 -2.44 -22.85 12.00
N ILE A 222 -3.05 -21.74 12.45
CA ILE A 222 -2.81 -21.19 13.80
C ILE A 222 -3.17 -22.20 14.89
N LYS A 223 -4.27 -22.94 14.75
CA LYS A 223 -4.66 -23.98 15.73
C LYS A 223 -3.60 -25.07 15.87
N THR A 224 -2.85 -25.38 14.82
CA THR A 224 -1.80 -26.43 14.89
C THR A 224 -0.60 -26.07 15.78
N ILE A 225 -0.40 -24.78 16.06
CA ILE A 225 0.69 -24.31 16.94
C ILE A 225 0.27 -24.14 18.40
N SER A 226 -0.99 -24.45 18.74
CA SER A 226 -1.46 -24.45 20.13
C SER A 226 -0.80 -25.57 20.93
N ILE A 227 -0.09 -25.20 22.00
CA ILE A 227 0.69 -26.14 22.83
C ILE A 227 -0.23 -26.98 23.73
N ASP A 228 -1.24 -26.36 24.33
CA ASP A 228 -2.20 -27.05 25.25
C ASP A 228 -3.63 -26.51 25.04
N PRO A 229 -4.36 -27.05 24.05
CA PRO A 229 -5.77 -26.69 23.84
C PRO A 229 -6.66 -26.99 25.05
N GLU A 230 -6.31 -28.00 25.88
CA GLU A 230 -7.07 -28.35 27.07
C GLU A 230 -6.93 -27.28 28.16
N ALA A 231 -5.81 -26.57 28.24
CA ALA A 231 -5.69 -25.44 29.17
C ALA A 231 -6.75 -24.37 28.88
N ILE A 232 -7.02 -24.10 27.60
CA ILE A 232 -8.05 -23.15 27.17
C ILE A 232 -9.42 -23.64 27.56
N ARG A 233 -9.73 -24.93 27.33
CA ARG A 233 -11.03 -25.53 27.70
C ARG A 233 -11.30 -25.52 29.21
N ARG A 234 -10.25 -25.75 30.03
CA ARG A 234 -10.35 -25.66 31.50
C ARG A 234 -10.67 -24.25 31.98
N GLN A 235 -10.36 -23.21 31.17
CA GLN A 235 -10.57 -21.82 31.53
C GLN A 235 -11.74 -21.17 30.74
N LYS A 236 -12.73 -21.98 30.34
CA LYS A 236 -13.90 -21.53 29.54
C LYS A 236 -14.69 -20.38 30.16
N ASP A 237 -14.64 -20.23 31.48
CA ASP A 237 -15.37 -19.19 32.22
C ASP A 237 -14.53 -17.93 32.48
N MET A 238 -13.29 -17.89 31.95
CA MET A 238 -12.42 -16.71 32.03
C MET A 238 -13.06 -15.52 31.33
N LYS A 239 -13.16 -14.40 32.03
CA LYS A 239 -13.65 -13.15 31.47
C LYS A 239 -12.48 -12.41 30.83
N ILE A 240 -12.61 -12.11 29.55
CA ILE A 240 -11.57 -11.41 28.76
C ILE A 240 -12.16 -10.10 28.25
N VAL A 241 -11.45 -8.99 28.47
CA VAL A 241 -11.70 -7.71 27.81
C VAL A 241 -10.56 -7.49 26.83
N TYR A 242 -10.90 -7.37 25.55
CA TYR A 242 -9.95 -7.10 24.48
C TYR A 242 -10.16 -5.70 23.92
N THR A 243 -9.08 -4.99 23.69
CA THR A 243 -9.09 -3.74 22.93
C THR A 243 -7.75 -3.56 22.20
N PRO A 244 -7.74 -3.17 20.93
CA PRO A 244 -6.51 -2.84 20.22
C PRO A 244 -5.91 -1.50 20.68
N ILE A 245 -6.63 -0.69 21.49
CA ILE A 245 -6.27 0.67 21.92
C ILE A 245 -5.94 1.56 20.71
N HIS A 246 -4.65 1.71 20.36
CA HIS A 246 -4.17 2.52 19.23
C HIS A 246 -3.61 1.66 18.08
N GLY A 247 -3.76 0.35 18.17
CA GLY A 247 -3.36 -0.58 17.11
C GLY A 247 -4.46 -0.77 16.06
N THR A 248 -4.20 -1.64 15.11
CA THR A 248 -5.09 -1.97 13.99
C THR A 248 -5.71 -3.37 14.11
N GLY A 249 -5.55 -4.01 15.26
CA GLY A 249 -6.19 -5.31 15.57
C GLY A 249 -7.67 -5.14 15.84
N MET A 250 -8.50 -5.78 15.04
CA MET A 250 -9.97 -5.79 15.17
C MET A 250 -10.46 -7.22 15.34
#